data_da574d6993c3e432bb378822c48cc53e
#
_entry.id   da574d6993c3e432bb378822c48cc53e
#
_cell.length_a   1.000
_cell.length_b   1.000
_cell.length_c   1.000
_cell.angle_alpha   90.00
_cell.angle_beta   90.00
_cell.angle_gamma   90.00
#
_symmetry.space_group_name_H-M   'P 1'
#
loop_
_entity.id
_entity.type
_entity.pdbx_description
1 polymer ?
#
loop_
_entity_poly.entity_id
_entity_poly.type
_entity_poly.pdbx_seq_one_letter_code
_entity_poly.pdbx_strand_id
1 'polypeptide(L)'
;MSKYNLSLGYLDNLNHEIPEITSLKDRFEHTYIIGKTGMGKSSLLEHMVSYDINKDLAVIFIDPKGDSCKRIYQGIKDKSKVKYISIASPVVINPLNKEGYKIDNLVQEFIQILDVLVTLTSSNPESTVLMREIISRAMKSIRKEQDKNIEYLTKLLIYPDERQKLKGTLQKGSDLYKYWEEFDSKGNRNYQRVECAQRVASRLFEISTGEMKDFVIGKNELDISELVNKKQVLLVDTSRMNRNSRIYLSNLIVYSVLSYCEFARPHKNPLMVYVDEFQIVVSRLFSDLLARSRNSKVGFILAHQNFQQIPRDILGAIFGNVGTSVCFRCGDEEASRFAPIFGVKTSDLFNLPKYFAWVRIGINNTLIETYPPKIKDVPDFEIPTLKSDFNFLGNQWIAI
;
A
#
# COMPACT_ATOMS: atom_id res chain seq x y z
N MET A 1 -26.22 -19.07 6.95
CA MET A 1 -25.27 -18.29 6.13
C MET A 1 -24.17 -17.76 7.03
N SER A 2 -22.90 -17.76 6.60
CA SER A 2 -21.80 -17.22 7.39
C SER A 2 -22.01 -15.71 7.65
N LYS A 3 -21.63 -15.24 8.84
CA LYS A 3 -21.73 -13.82 9.26
C LYS A 3 -21.08 -12.83 8.28
N TYR A 4 -20.15 -13.28 7.46
CA TYR A 4 -19.30 -12.46 6.58
C TYR A 4 -19.49 -12.75 5.08
N ASN A 5 -20.66 -13.27 4.68
CA ASN A 5 -20.96 -13.44 3.26
C ASN A 5 -21.31 -12.09 2.63
N LEU A 6 -20.51 -11.65 1.65
CA LEU A 6 -20.68 -10.39 0.93
C LEU A 6 -21.38 -10.65 -0.41
N SER A 7 -22.45 -9.90 -0.71
CA SER A 7 -23.02 -9.87 -2.04
C SER A 7 -22.25 -8.91 -2.95
N LEU A 8 -21.85 -9.38 -4.14
CA LEU A 8 -21.18 -8.57 -5.16
C LEU A 8 -22.19 -7.88 -6.11
N GLY A 9 -23.40 -8.40 -6.20
CA GLY A 9 -24.47 -7.95 -7.08
C GLY A 9 -25.58 -8.98 -7.17
N TYR A 10 -26.47 -8.80 -8.12
CA TYR A 10 -27.56 -9.73 -8.41
C TYR A 10 -27.29 -10.52 -9.69
N LEU A 11 -27.75 -11.77 -9.73
CA LEU A 11 -27.70 -12.57 -10.94
C LEU A 11 -28.53 -11.90 -12.04
N ASP A 12 -27.95 -11.72 -13.22
CA ASP A 12 -28.68 -11.35 -14.43
C ASP A 12 -29.68 -12.49 -14.77
N ASN A 13 -30.91 -12.21 -15.09
CA ASN A 13 -31.99 -13.13 -15.46
C ASN A 13 -32.97 -13.60 -14.38
N LEU A 14 -32.86 -13.18 -13.13
CA LEU A 14 -33.75 -13.64 -12.04
C LEU A 14 -34.41 -12.52 -11.23
N ASN A 15 -34.90 -11.47 -11.91
CA ASN A 15 -35.62 -10.34 -11.26
C ASN A 15 -34.82 -9.71 -10.06
N HIS A 16 -33.52 -9.72 -10.10
CA HIS A 16 -32.64 -9.16 -9.06
C HIS A 16 -32.81 -9.74 -7.64
N GLU A 17 -33.33 -10.96 -7.52
CA GLU A 17 -33.64 -11.55 -6.20
C GLU A 17 -32.48 -12.42 -5.64
N ILE A 18 -31.59 -12.94 -6.50
CA ILE A 18 -30.52 -13.83 -6.05
C ILE A 18 -29.19 -13.10 -6.04
N PRO A 19 -28.58 -12.86 -4.87
CA PRO A 19 -27.28 -12.23 -4.78
C PRO A 19 -26.15 -13.21 -5.11
N GLU A 20 -25.15 -12.78 -5.91
CA GLU A 20 -23.87 -13.48 -6.00
C GLU A 20 -23.04 -13.22 -4.74
N ILE A 21 -22.70 -14.28 -4.04
CA ILE A 21 -22.10 -14.19 -2.70
C ILE A 21 -20.67 -14.72 -2.71
N THR A 22 -19.74 -13.91 -2.18
CA THR A 22 -18.38 -14.35 -1.85
C THR A 22 -18.22 -14.48 -0.33
N SER A 23 -17.59 -15.56 0.11
CA SER A 23 -17.28 -15.77 1.51
C SER A 23 -16.00 -15.03 1.94
N LEU A 24 -15.82 -14.83 3.24
CA LEU A 24 -14.56 -14.27 3.76
C LEU A 24 -13.35 -15.15 3.40
N LYS A 25 -13.52 -16.47 3.34
CA LYS A 25 -12.48 -17.41 2.95
C LYS A 25 -12.05 -17.20 1.50
N ASP A 26 -13.00 -17.05 0.59
CA ASP A 26 -12.71 -16.78 -0.83
C ASP A 26 -11.98 -15.45 -0.99
N ARG A 27 -12.32 -14.45 -0.15
CA ARG A 27 -11.72 -13.12 -0.19
C ARG A 27 -10.28 -13.08 0.33
N PHE A 28 -9.87 -14.06 1.17
CA PHE A 28 -8.45 -14.24 1.52
C PHE A 28 -7.63 -14.85 0.38
N GLU A 29 -8.29 -15.43 -0.63
CA GLU A 29 -7.67 -15.83 -1.90
C GLU A 29 -7.58 -14.65 -2.89
N HIS A 30 -7.79 -13.42 -2.39
CA HIS A 30 -7.74 -12.15 -3.10
C HIS A 30 -8.77 -11.99 -4.22
N THR A 31 -9.05 -10.74 -4.56
CA THR A 31 -10.00 -10.37 -5.62
C THR A 31 -9.33 -9.44 -6.62
N TYR A 32 -9.47 -9.75 -7.89
CA TYR A 32 -8.97 -8.91 -8.97
C TYR A 32 -10.11 -8.36 -9.80
N ILE A 33 -10.15 -7.03 -9.97
CA ILE A 33 -11.23 -6.31 -10.63
C ILE A 33 -10.66 -5.52 -11.80
N ILE A 34 -11.17 -5.77 -13.02
CA ILE A 34 -10.73 -5.06 -14.21
C ILE A 34 -11.91 -4.49 -15.00
N GLY A 35 -11.67 -3.41 -15.73
CA GLY A 35 -12.63 -2.82 -16.66
C GLY A 35 -12.35 -1.37 -16.97
N LYS A 36 -12.94 -0.86 -18.06
CA LYS A 36 -12.80 0.53 -18.49
C LYS A 36 -13.30 1.53 -17.43
N THR A 37 -12.84 2.76 -17.54
CA THR A 37 -13.33 3.86 -16.68
C THR A 37 -14.84 4.03 -16.81
N GLY A 38 -15.51 4.29 -15.68
CA GLY A 38 -16.95 4.54 -15.64
C GLY A 38 -17.83 3.30 -15.68
N MET A 39 -17.28 2.08 -15.72
CA MET A 39 -18.07 0.86 -15.84
C MET A 39 -18.63 0.32 -14.51
N GLY A 40 -18.18 0.83 -13.35
CA GLY A 40 -18.73 0.44 -12.05
C GLY A 40 -17.69 -0.10 -11.06
N LYS A 41 -16.39 -0.16 -11.42
CA LYS A 41 -15.34 -0.68 -10.51
C LYS A 41 -15.32 0.01 -9.14
N SER A 42 -15.20 1.33 -9.11
CA SER A 42 -15.14 2.09 -7.86
C SER A 42 -16.43 1.95 -7.06
N SER A 43 -17.60 1.87 -7.72
CA SER A 43 -18.90 1.61 -7.04
C SER A 43 -18.92 0.23 -6.36
N LEU A 44 -18.39 -0.79 -7.02
CA LEU A 44 -18.24 -2.12 -6.43
C LEU A 44 -17.28 -2.09 -5.24
N LEU A 45 -16.12 -1.44 -5.36
CA LEU A 45 -15.17 -1.28 -4.24
C LEU A 45 -15.82 -0.57 -3.05
N GLU A 46 -16.52 0.54 -3.28
CA GLU A 46 -17.24 1.28 -2.23
C GLU A 46 -18.32 0.43 -1.54
N HIS A 47 -19.03 -0.39 -2.31
CA HIS A 47 -20.00 -1.33 -1.76
C HIS A 47 -19.33 -2.36 -0.86
N MET A 48 -18.26 -2.99 -1.34
CA MET A 48 -17.52 -4.01 -0.59
C MET A 48 -16.90 -3.42 0.70
N VAL A 49 -16.27 -2.25 0.62
CA VAL A 49 -15.70 -1.53 1.77
C VAL A 49 -16.80 -1.19 2.80
N SER A 50 -17.91 -0.63 2.33
CA SER A 50 -19.03 -0.28 3.22
C SER A 50 -19.60 -1.52 3.94
N TYR A 51 -19.68 -2.65 3.23
CA TYR A 51 -20.09 -3.91 3.84
C TYR A 51 -19.11 -4.35 4.94
N ASP A 52 -17.80 -4.32 4.66
CA ASP A 52 -16.77 -4.75 5.60
C ASP A 52 -16.76 -3.90 6.88
N ILE A 53 -16.88 -2.59 6.72
CA ILE A 53 -17.00 -1.65 7.84
C ILE A 53 -18.22 -1.97 8.69
N ASN A 54 -19.38 -2.22 8.06
CA ASN A 54 -20.61 -2.60 8.77
C ASN A 54 -20.53 -3.97 9.44
N LYS A 55 -19.64 -4.85 9.00
CA LYS A 55 -19.35 -6.15 9.63
C LYS A 55 -18.21 -6.08 10.66
N ASP A 56 -17.73 -4.89 10.96
CA ASP A 56 -16.69 -4.64 11.95
C ASP A 56 -15.36 -5.32 11.61
N LEU A 57 -14.99 -5.31 10.31
CA LEU A 57 -13.69 -5.74 9.83
C LEU A 57 -12.72 -4.56 9.80
N ALA A 58 -11.44 -4.85 9.97
CA ALA A 58 -10.38 -3.88 9.69
C ALA A 58 -10.25 -3.67 8.18
N VAL A 59 -10.15 -2.42 7.75
CA VAL A 59 -10.11 -2.04 6.34
C VAL A 59 -8.99 -1.03 6.07
N ILE A 60 -8.26 -1.24 4.99
CA ILE A 60 -7.39 -0.23 4.38
C ILE A 60 -7.91 0.02 2.97
N PHE A 61 -8.15 1.27 2.61
CA PHE A 61 -8.58 1.66 1.27
C PHE A 61 -7.66 2.74 0.70
N ILE A 62 -6.98 2.42 -0.40
CA ILE A 62 -6.05 3.33 -1.10
C ILE A 62 -6.73 3.83 -2.37
N ASP A 63 -6.94 5.16 -2.44
CA ASP A 63 -7.66 5.83 -3.52
C ASP A 63 -6.83 6.98 -4.11
N PRO A 64 -6.27 6.80 -5.31
CA PRO A 64 -5.52 7.86 -5.99
C PRO A 64 -6.38 9.02 -6.50
N LYS A 65 -7.68 8.84 -6.59
CA LYS A 65 -8.65 9.85 -7.05
C LYS A 65 -9.30 10.61 -5.90
N GLY A 66 -9.37 10.01 -4.71
CA GLY A 66 -9.89 10.60 -3.48
C GLY A 66 -11.42 10.59 -3.35
N ASP A 67 -12.16 10.44 -4.45
CA ASP A 67 -13.62 10.54 -4.45
C ASP A 67 -14.28 9.39 -3.68
N SER A 68 -13.77 8.18 -3.82
CA SER A 68 -14.29 7.02 -3.09
C SER A 68 -13.94 7.10 -1.60
N CYS A 69 -12.75 7.57 -1.23
CA CYS A 69 -12.40 7.83 0.17
C CYS A 69 -13.39 8.80 0.82
N LYS A 70 -13.73 9.90 0.14
CA LYS A 70 -14.70 10.89 0.65
C LYS A 70 -16.09 10.30 0.83
N ARG A 71 -16.60 9.57 -0.18
CA ARG A 71 -17.92 8.92 -0.11
C ARG A 71 -17.99 7.88 1.00
N ILE A 72 -16.97 7.04 1.13
CA ILE A 72 -16.87 6.04 2.21
C ILE A 72 -16.85 6.75 3.56
N TYR A 73 -15.99 7.76 3.72
CA TYR A 73 -15.90 8.52 4.97
C TYR A 73 -17.26 9.12 5.37
N GLN A 74 -17.97 9.76 4.45
CA GLN A 74 -19.30 10.32 4.75
C GLN A 74 -20.29 9.25 5.19
N GLY A 75 -20.26 8.05 4.61
CA GLY A 75 -21.17 6.95 4.93
C GLY A 75 -20.90 6.28 6.28
N ILE A 76 -19.71 6.47 6.89
CA ILE A 76 -19.36 5.87 8.18
C ILE A 76 -20.02 6.66 9.32
N LYS A 77 -20.75 5.97 10.20
CA LYS A 77 -21.42 6.59 11.36
C LYS A 77 -20.44 6.92 12.48
N ASP A 78 -19.58 5.97 12.84
CA ASP A 78 -18.60 6.11 13.91
C ASP A 78 -17.24 6.55 13.34
N LYS A 79 -17.01 7.85 13.32
CA LYS A 79 -15.76 8.46 12.80
C LYS A 79 -14.53 8.17 13.67
N SER A 80 -14.71 7.81 14.94
CA SER A 80 -13.60 7.53 15.85
C SER A 80 -12.78 6.30 15.45
N LYS A 81 -13.37 5.41 14.65
CA LYS A 81 -12.69 4.24 14.08
C LYS A 81 -11.93 4.54 12.80
N VAL A 82 -12.02 5.75 12.26
CA VAL A 82 -11.47 6.09 10.94
C VAL A 82 -10.21 6.92 11.10
N LYS A 83 -9.12 6.43 10.50
CA LYS A 83 -7.94 7.24 10.20
C LYS A 83 -8.00 7.65 8.73
N TYR A 84 -8.03 8.96 8.47
CA TYR A 84 -8.03 9.51 7.12
C TYR A 84 -6.67 10.12 6.82
N ILE A 85 -5.94 9.55 5.87
CA ILE A 85 -4.63 10.04 5.43
C ILE A 85 -4.79 10.82 4.13
N SER A 86 -4.28 12.04 4.11
CA SER A 86 -4.19 12.88 2.92
C SER A 86 -3.06 13.90 3.09
N ILE A 87 -2.77 14.69 2.07
CA ILE A 87 -1.79 15.77 2.16
C ILE A 87 -2.14 16.81 3.23
N ALA A 88 -3.44 17.01 3.51
CA ALA A 88 -3.91 17.92 4.55
C ALA A 88 -3.96 17.27 5.95
N SER A 89 -3.92 15.95 6.02
CA SER A 89 -3.94 15.16 7.26
C SER A 89 -2.88 14.06 7.18
N PRO A 90 -1.58 14.42 7.26
CA PRO A 90 -0.50 13.46 7.22
C PRO A 90 -0.47 12.60 8.49
N VAL A 91 -0.11 11.34 8.33
CA VAL A 91 0.19 10.39 9.41
C VAL A 91 1.59 9.87 9.21
N VAL A 92 2.42 9.93 10.23
CA VAL A 92 3.82 9.54 10.12
C VAL A 92 3.94 8.01 10.02
N ILE A 93 4.55 7.56 8.94
CA ILE A 93 4.91 6.16 8.68
C ILE A 93 6.42 6.10 8.55
N ASN A 94 7.11 5.95 9.68
CA ASN A 94 8.57 5.92 9.69
C ASN A 94 9.09 4.51 9.42
N PRO A 95 9.67 4.23 8.23
CA PRO A 95 10.14 2.89 7.90
C PRO A 95 11.43 2.48 8.64
N LEU A 96 12.12 3.43 9.28
CA LEU A 96 13.36 3.19 10.00
C LEU A 96 13.14 2.95 11.50
N ASN A 97 11.96 3.22 12.02
CA ASN A 97 11.67 3.10 13.45
C ASN A 97 10.25 2.61 13.69
N LYS A 98 10.10 1.31 13.86
CA LYS A 98 8.85 0.64 14.24
C LYS A 98 9.06 -0.10 15.55
N GLU A 99 8.22 0.18 16.53
CA GLU A 99 8.29 -0.44 17.85
C GLU A 99 8.12 -1.97 17.76
N GLY A 100 8.96 -2.72 18.46
CA GLY A 100 8.92 -4.19 18.46
C GLY A 100 9.60 -4.89 17.27
N TYR A 101 10.08 -4.15 16.26
CA TYR A 101 10.76 -4.73 15.11
C TYR A 101 12.27 -4.82 15.30
N LYS A 102 12.87 -5.95 14.87
CA LYS A 102 14.32 -6.10 14.82
C LYS A 102 14.90 -5.26 13.70
N ILE A 103 16.09 -4.69 13.90
CA ILE A 103 16.77 -3.84 12.91
C ILE A 103 16.96 -4.54 11.56
N ASP A 104 17.22 -5.85 11.54
CA ASP A 104 17.38 -6.59 10.29
C ASP A 104 16.09 -6.62 9.46
N ASN A 105 14.93 -6.72 10.11
CA ASN A 105 13.63 -6.69 9.44
C ASN A 105 13.34 -5.30 8.87
N LEU A 106 13.63 -4.23 9.65
CA LEU A 106 13.48 -2.86 9.17
C LEU A 106 14.39 -2.56 7.98
N VAL A 107 15.63 -3.06 8.00
CA VAL A 107 16.56 -2.94 6.88
C VAL A 107 16.01 -3.63 5.63
N GLN A 108 15.52 -4.84 5.76
CA GLN A 108 14.93 -5.59 4.64
C GLN A 108 13.73 -4.84 4.06
N GLU A 109 12.81 -4.41 4.92
CA GLU A 109 11.61 -3.65 4.52
C GLU A 109 12.01 -2.35 3.81
N PHE A 110 12.93 -1.59 4.37
CA PHE A 110 13.34 -0.31 3.79
C PHE A 110 14.04 -0.47 2.44
N ILE A 111 14.89 -1.49 2.28
CA ILE A 111 15.51 -1.82 0.99
C ILE A 111 14.43 -2.15 -0.05
N GLN A 112 13.40 -2.88 0.31
CA GLN A 112 12.30 -3.21 -0.59
C GLN A 112 11.53 -1.97 -1.05
N ILE A 113 11.26 -1.05 -0.14
CA ILE A 113 10.64 0.25 -0.47
C ILE A 113 11.53 1.06 -1.42
N LEU A 114 12.84 1.08 -1.17
CA LEU A 114 13.80 1.76 -2.05
C LEU A 114 13.90 1.11 -3.44
N ASP A 115 13.84 -0.21 -3.54
CA ASP A 115 13.85 -0.91 -4.84
C ASP A 115 12.68 -0.46 -5.73
N VAL A 116 11.50 -0.20 -5.17
CA VAL A 116 10.37 0.39 -5.92
C VAL A 116 10.72 1.76 -6.46
N LEU A 117 11.29 2.63 -5.62
CA LEU A 117 11.69 3.98 -6.04
C LEU A 117 12.78 3.94 -7.13
N VAL A 118 13.75 3.05 -6.98
CA VAL A 118 14.82 2.87 -7.97
C VAL A 118 14.25 2.42 -9.30
N THR A 119 13.34 1.47 -9.30
CA THR A 119 12.70 0.95 -10.52
C THR A 119 11.87 2.01 -11.24
N LEU A 120 11.24 2.92 -10.49
CA LEU A 120 10.44 4.02 -11.05
C LEU A 120 11.29 5.15 -11.65
N THR A 121 12.54 5.32 -11.19
CA THR A 121 13.36 6.50 -11.54
C THR A 121 14.57 6.16 -12.41
N SER A 122 14.93 4.89 -12.61
CA SER A 122 16.10 4.51 -13.40
C SER A 122 15.85 3.31 -14.33
N SER A 123 16.39 3.43 -15.54
CA SER A 123 16.41 2.37 -16.55
C SER A 123 17.43 1.25 -16.26
N ASN A 124 18.26 1.37 -15.22
CA ASN A 124 19.31 0.40 -14.90
C ASN A 124 19.21 -0.07 -13.44
N PRO A 125 18.67 -1.30 -13.18
CA PRO A 125 18.52 -1.85 -11.85
C PRO A 125 19.82 -2.39 -11.20
N GLU A 126 20.97 -2.31 -11.87
CA GLU A 126 22.19 -3.00 -11.44
C GLU A 126 22.96 -2.38 -10.26
N SER A 127 22.50 -1.27 -9.69
CA SER A 127 23.17 -0.70 -8.51
C SER A 127 22.78 -1.38 -7.18
N THR A 128 22.13 -2.53 -7.21
CA THR A 128 21.35 -3.04 -6.08
C THR A 128 22.17 -3.63 -4.93
N VAL A 129 23.27 -4.34 -5.19
CA VAL A 129 24.02 -5.02 -4.11
C VAL A 129 24.77 -4.02 -3.24
N LEU A 130 25.49 -3.09 -3.85
CA LEU A 130 26.24 -2.05 -3.14
C LEU A 130 25.31 -1.08 -2.40
N MET A 131 24.19 -0.70 -3.01
CA MET A 131 23.15 0.12 -2.37
C MET A 131 22.60 -0.57 -1.12
N ARG A 132 22.26 -1.85 -1.21
CA ARG A 132 21.74 -2.64 -0.08
C ARG A 132 22.75 -2.74 1.06
N GLU A 133 24.04 -2.95 0.73
CA GLU A 133 25.11 -2.94 1.72
C GLU A 133 25.20 -1.60 2.45
N ILE A 134 25.27 -0.50 1.70
CA ILE A 134 25.40 0.86 2.26
C ILE A 134 24.23 1.17 3.19
N ILE A 135 23.00 0.94 2.74
CA ILE A 135 21.77 1.19 3.53
C ILE A 135 21.74 0.31 4.78
N SER A 136 22.03 -0.98 4.65
CA SER A 136 22.06 -1.89 5.78
C SER A 136 23.05 -1.44 6.85
N ARG A 137 24.27 -1.10 6.45
CA ARG A 137 25.30 -0.64 7.40
C ARG A 137 24.95 0.72 8.00
N ALA A 138 24.40 1.64 7.22
CA ALA A 138 23.98 2.94 7.71
C ALA A 138 22.87 2.81 8.77
N MET A 139 21.79 2.09 8.48
CA MET A 139 20.69 1.87 9.42
C MET A 139 21.16 1.15 10.69
N LYS A 140 22.00 0.12 10.57
CA LYS A 140 22.55 -0.63 11.70
C LYS A 140 23.50 0.20 12.55
N SER A 141 24.03 1.30 12.04
CA SER A 141 24.93 2.19 12.76
C SER A 141 24.20 3.23 13.60
N ILE A 142 22.96 3.57 13.26
CA ILE A 142 22.16 4.58 13.98
C ILE A 142 21.72 4.03 15.35
N ARG A 143 22.17 4.65 16.44
CA ARG A 143 21.93 4.17 17.81
C ARG A 143 20.84 4.94 18.53
N LYS A 144 20.72 6.24 18.29
CA LYS A 144 19.74 7.09 18.99
C LYS A 144 18.39 7.00 18.29
N GLU A 145 17.33 6.83 19.07
CA GLU A 145 15.96 6.73 18.56
C GLU A 145 15.55 7.93 17.69
N GLN A 146 15.92 9.15 18.12
CA GLN A 146 15.62 10.39 17.40
C GLN A 146 16.29 10.47 16.01
N ASP A 147 17.40 9.76 15.81
CA ASP A 147 18.17 9.73 14.58
C ASP A 147 17.69 8.65 13.62
N LYS A 148 16.78 7.74 14.04
CA LYS A 148 16.19 6.70 13.20
C LYS A 148 15.13 7.28 12.28
N ASN A 149 15.54 8.11 11.34
CA ASN A 149 14.68 8.73 10.34
C ASN A 149 15.41 8.91 9.00
N ILE A 150 14.64 9.14 7.93
CA ILE A 150 15.17 9.25 6.56
C ILE A 150 16.08 10.48 6.43
N GLU A 151 15.79 11.58 7.10
CA GLU A 151 16.60 12.80 7.03
C GLU A 151 18.02 12.56 7.55
N TYR A 152 18.16 11.92 8.74
CA TYR A 152 19.47 11.61 9.29
C TYR A 152 20.21 10.56 8.46
N LEU A 153 19.51 9.54 7.95
CA LEU A 153 20.07 8.58 7.02
C LEU A 153 20.63 9.28 5.76
N THR A 154 19.89 10.23 5.19
CA THR A 154 20.34 11.02 4.05
C THR A 154 21.60 11.82 4.38
N LYS A 155 21.63 12.49 5.54
CA LYS A 155 22.82 13.22 6.01
C LYS A 155 24.06 12.33 6.14
N LEU A 156 23.90 11.12 6.68
CA LEU A 156 24.99 10.15 6.77
C LEU A 156 25.56 9.75 5.41
N LEU A 157 24.72 9.65 4.40
CA LEU A 157 25.15 9.25 3.05
C LEU A 157 25.89 10.39 2.33
N ILE A 158 25.59 11.65 2.65
CA ILE A 158 26.15 12.83 1.97
C ILE A 158 27.39 13.37 2.73
N TYR A 159 27.28 13.58 4.04
CA TYR A 159 28.22 14.40 4.79
C TYR A 159 29.24 13.60 5.58
N PRO A 160 30.57 13.75 5.28
CA PRO A 160 31.64 13.09 6.04
C PRO A 160 31.63 13.43 7.54
N ASP A 161 31.29 14.68 7.87
CA ASP A 161 31.24 15.12 9.28
C ASP A 161 30.19 14.38 10.08
N GLU A 162 29.02 14.07 9.49
CA GLU A 162 27.99 13.28 10.16
C GLU A 162 28.44 11.82 10.35
N ARG A 163 29.16 11.24 9.38
CA ARG A 163 29.77 9.92 9.52
C ARG A 163 30.84 9.90 10.61
N GLN A 164 31.62 10.95 10.73
CA GLN A 164 32.62 11.08 11.81
C GLN A 164 31.98 11.15 13.20
N LYS A 165 30.89 11.94 13.34
CA LYS A 165 30.09 11.99 14.57
C LYS A 165 29.50 10.61 14.91
N LEU A 166 28.91 9.95 13.92
CA LEU A 166 28.34 8.60 14.06
C LEU A 166 29.41 7.60 14.51
N LYS A 167 30.59 7.62 13.85
CA LYS A 167 31.72 6.74 14.18
C LYS A 167 32.14 6.88 15.65
N GLY A 168 32.08 8.09 16.19
CA GLY A 168 32.33 8.35 17.63
C GLY A 168 31.34 7.66 18.59
N THR A 169 30.17 7.23 18.12
CA THR A 169 29.18 6.49 18.91
C THR A 169 29.32 4.96 18.81
N LEU A 170 30.15 4.48 17.88
CA LEU A 170 30.33 3.05 17.62
C LEU A 170 31.50 2.50 18.49
N GLN A 171 31.41 1.21 18.78
CA GLN A 171 32.51 0.51 19.46
C GLN A 171 33.74 0.51 18.55
N LYS A 172 34.86 1.07 19.02
CA LYS A 172 36.11 1.14 18.29
C LYS A 172 36.60 -0.26 17.90
N GLY A 173 36.94 -0.43 16.62
CA GLY A 173 37.39 -1.71 16.06
C GLY A 173 36.23 -2.66 15.67
N SER A 174 34.98 -2.33 15.91
CA SER A 174 33.84 -3.11 15.38
C SER A 174 33.76 -3.04 13.85
N ASP A 175 33.06 -3.98 13.23
CA ASP A 175 32.88 -4.00 11.76
C ASP A 175 32.24 -2.74 11.21
N LEU A 176 31.27 -2.16 11.93
CA LEU A 176 30.63 -0.89 11.54
C LEU A 176 31.61 0.29 11.68
N TYR A 177 32.45 0.31 12.74
CA TYR A 177 33.47 1.32 12.92
C TYR A 177 34.47 1.29 11.77
N LYS A 178 35.02 0.11 11.46
CA LYS A 178 35.99 -0.09 10.34
C LYS A 178 35.36 0.26 8.99
N TYR A 179 34.09 -0.10 8.79
CA TYR A 179 33.39 0.23 7.56
C TYR A 179 33.34 1.75 7.30
N TRP A 180 32.98 2.54 8.32
CA TRP A 180 32.92 4.00 8.17
C TRP A 180 34.29 4.64 8.12
N GLU A 181 35.30 4.03 8.71
CA GLU A 181 36.71 4.48 8.59
C GLU A 181 37.22 4.29 7.17
N GLU A 182 36.94 3.14 6.57
CA GLU A 182 37.27 2.85 5.17
C GLU A 182 36.43 3.67 4.19
N PHE A 183 35.16 3.94 4.49
CA PHE A 183 34.22 4.63 3.61
C PHE A 183 34.76 6.01 3.19
N ASP A 184 35.34 6.75 4.11
CA ASP A 184 35.87 8.08 3.89
C ASP A 184 37.36 8.07 3.47
N SER A 185 38.01 6.91 3.35
CA SER A 185 39.41 6.80 2.93
C SER A 185 39.59 7.02 1.42
N LYS A 186 40.77 7.47 1.00
CA LYS A 186 41.05 7.68 -0.43
C LYS A 186 41.33 6.36 -1.15
N GLY A 187 40.65 6.10 -2.28
CA GLY A 187 40.87 4.93 -3.14
C GLY A 187 39.71 4.64 -4.10
N ASN A 188 39.98 3.95 -5.21
CA ASN A 188 38.97 3.66 -6.26
C ASN A 188 37.74 2.89 -5.75
N ARG A 189 37.91 1.98 -4.80
CA ARG A 189 36.82 1.21 -4.22
C ARG A 189 35.85 2.10 -3.43
N ASN A 190 36.38 3.10 -2.77
CA ASN A 190 35.63 4.05 -1.97
C ASN A 190 34.89 5.08 -2.83
N TYR A 191 35.46 5.44 -3.99
CA TYR A 191 34.78 6.30 -4.95
C TYR A 191 33.44 5.71 -5.40
N GLN A 192 33.39 4.43 -5.77
CA GLN A 192 32.15 3.75 -6.15
C GLN A 192 31.11 3.71 -5.01
N ARG A 193 31.55 3.50 -3.75
CA ARG A 193 30.67 3.55 -2.57
C ARG A 193 30.12 4.94 -2.35
N VAL A 194 30.94 5.97 -2.40
CA VAL A 194 30.51 7.37 -2.23
C VAL A 194 29.55 7.78 -3.34
N GLU A 195 29.85 7.46 -4.59
CA GLU A 195 28.96 7.74 -5.72
C GLU A 195 27.60 7.03 -5.57
N CYS A 196 27.60 5.74 -5.19
CA CYS A 196 26.39 4.99 -4.92
C CYS A 196 25.60 5.61 -3.76
N ALA A 197 26.26 5.99 -2.66
CA ALA A 197 25.63 6.64 -1.52
C ALA A 197 24.99 7.98 -1.89
N GLN A 198 25.66 8.78 -2.72
CA GLN A 198 25.11 10.06 -3.21
C GLN A 198 23.87 9.86 -4.07
N ARG A 199 23.85 8.84 -4.94
CA ARG A 199 22.67 8.49 -5.75
C ARG A 199 21.49 8.06 -4.87
N VAL A 200 21.75 7.27 -3.84
CA VAL A 200 20.72 6.86 -2.86
C VAL A 200 20.22 8.08 -2.10
N ALA A 201 21.16 8.92 -1.60
CA ALA A 201 20.82 10.11 -0.84
C ALA A 201 19.94 11.09 -1.64
N SER A 202 20.21 11.27 -2.94
CA SER A 202 19.36 12.13 -3.80
C SER A 202 17.92 11.65 -3.84
N ARG A 203 17.67 10.33 -3.89
CA ARG A 203 16.32 9.75 -3.86
C ARG A 203 15.67 9.88 -2.49
N LEU A 204 16.42 9.65 -1.41
CA LEU A 204 15.94 9.85 -0.05
C LEU A 204 15.63 11.32 0.23
N PHE A 205 16.37 12.23 -0.39
CA PHE A 205 16.12 13.67 -0.28
C PHE A 205 14.74 14.04 -0.86
N GLU A 206 14.36 13.49 -2.01
CA GLU A 206 13.01 13.70 -2.58
C GLU A 206 11.90 13.26 -1.61
N ILE A 207 12.12 12.17 -0.85
CA ILE A 207 11.15 11.64 0.10
C ILE A 207 11.16 12.43 1.41
N SER A 208 12.32 12.84 1.88
CA SER A 208 12.48 13.56 3.16
C SER A 208 12.17 15.05 3.05
N THR A 209 11.86 15.54 1.84
CA THR A 209 11.51 16.93 1.56
C THR A 209 10.16 17.02 0.87
N GLY A 210 9.66 18.23 0.67
CA GLY A 210 8.38 18.45 -0.02
C GLY A 210 7.19 17.78 0.67
N GLU A 211 6.28 17.25 -0.14
CA GLU A 211 5.00 16.69 0.32
C GLU A 211 5.14 15.47 1.24
N MET A 212 6.20 14.67 1.07
CA MET A 212 6.38 13.43 1.82
C MET A 212 6.99 13.64 3.21
N LYS A 213 7.57 14.80 3.49
CA LYS A 213 8.26 15.08 4.75
C LYS A 213 7.39 14.74 5.97
N ASP A 214 6.15 15.24 5.98
CA ASP A 214 5.23 15.08 7.11
C ASP A 214 4.70 13.63 7.24
N PHE A 215 4.94 12.78 6.25
CA PHE A 215 4.57 11.35 6.30
C PHE A 215 5.70 10.43 6.74
N VAL A 216 6.96 10.86 6.70
CA VAL A 216 8.10 9.95 6.92
C VAL A 216 9.05 10.41 8.03
N ILE A 217 8.96 11.66 8.49
CA ILE A 217 9.81 12.21 9.54
C ILE A 217 9.02 12.38 10.81
N GLY A 218 9.40 11.63 11.85
CA GLY A 218 8.78 11.66 13.16
C GLY A 218 8.69 10.28 13.79
N LYS A 219 7.96 10.22 14.91
CA LYS A 219 7.61 8.95 15.55
C LYS A 219 6.55 8.25 14.71
N ASN A 220 6.70 6.95 14.47
CA ASN A 220 5.72 6.18 13.71
C ASN A 220 4.34 6.22 14.39
N GLU A 221 3.31 6.59 13.62
CA GLU A 221 1.91 6.74 14.09
C GLU A 221 0.99 5.66 13.49
N LEU A 222 1.47 4.90 12.49
CA LEU A 222 0.71 3.83 11.87
C LEU A 222 1.24 2.46 12.34
N ASP A 223 0.44 1.77 13.13
CA ASP A 223 0.62 0.37 13.48
C ASP A 223 -0.53 -0.46 12.90
N ILE A 224 -0.19 -1.35 11.95
CA ILE A 224 -1.18 -2.24 11.30
C ILE A 224 -1.73 -3.25 12.31
N SER A 225 -0.93 -3.72 13.28
CA SER A 225 -1.41 -4.65 14.30
C SER A 225 -2.46 -3.98 15.20
N GLU A 226 -2.23 -2.73 15.59
CA GLU A 226 -3.20 -1.95 16.35
C GLU A 226 -4.48 -1.70 15.54
N LEU A 227 -4.33 -1.28 14.27
CA LEU A 227 -5.46 -1.06 13.36
C LEU A 227 -6.34 -2.31 13.25
N VAL A 228 -5.73 -3.49 13.07
CA VAL A 228 -6.44 -4.77 12.95
C VAL A 228 -7.10 -5.16 14.27
N ASN A 229 -6.40 -5.01 15.41
CA ASN A 229 -6.94 -5.36 16.72
C ASN A 229 -8.11 -4.46 17.12
N LYS A 230 -8.05 -3.18 16.82
CA LYS A 230 -9.12 -2.20 17.07
C LYS A 230 -10.18 -2.15 15.96
N LYS A 231 -10.02 -2.95 14.90
CA LYS A 231 -10.92 -3.00 13.74
C LYS A 231 -11.16 -1.62 13.13
N GLN A 232 -10.08 -0.87 12.98
CA GLN A 232 -10.10 0.48 12.43
C GLN A 232 -10.15 0.46 10.91
N VAL A 233 -10.56 1.60 10.36
CA VAL A 233 -10.61 1.88 8.94
C VAL A 233 -9.54 2.91 8.61
N LEU A 234 -8.66 2.59 7.67
CA LEU A 234 -7.66 3.50 7.13
C LEU A 234 -8.08 3.90 5.71
N LEU A 235 -8.42 5.15 5.52
CA LEU A 235 -8.71 5.73 4.20
C LEU A 235 -7.50 6.55 3.75
N VAL A 236 -6.97 6.25 2.58
CA VAL A 236 -5.75 6.86 2.05
C VAL A 236 -6.08 7.59 0.76
N ASP A 237 -6.27 8.89 0.85
CA ASP A 237 -6.55 9.79 -0.26
C ASP A 237 -5.25 10.43 -0.75
N THR A 238 -4.74 9.94 -1.89
CA THR A 238 -3.53 10.50 -2.50
C THR A 238 -3.83 11.42 -3.69
N SER A 239 -5.07 11.85 -3.87
CA SER A 239 -5.52 12.58 -5.05
C SER A 239 -4.80 13.92 -5.28
N ARG A 240 -4.45 14.63 -4.19
CA ARG A 240 -3.78 15.92 -4.24
C ARG A 240 -2.26 15.84 -4.21
N MET A 241 -1.69 14.63 -4.22
CA MET A 241 -0.25 14.40 -4.24
C MET A 241 0.30 14.36 -5.66
N ASN A 242 1.55 14.75 -5.83
CA ASN A 242 2.27 14.49 -7.08
C ASN A 242 2.43 12.99 -7.32
N ARG A 243 2.77 12.60 -8.56
CA ARG A 243 2.85 11.19 -8.96
C ARG A 243 3.80 10.36 -8.09
N ASN A 244 5.00 10.85 -7.80
CA ASN A 244 6.02 10.11 -7.06
C ASN A 244 5.61 9.94 -5.60
N SER A 245 5.12 10.99 -4.94
CA SER A 245 4.61 10.95 -3.58
C SER A 245 3.46 9.98 -3.42
N ARG A 246 2.52 9.99 -4.40
CA ARG A 246 1.39 9.04 -4.44
C ARG A 246 1.85 7.60 -4.48
N ILE A 247 2.76 7.26 -5.38
CA ILE A 247 3.31 5.93 -5.52
C ILE A 247 4.07 5.53 -4.25
N TYR A 248 4.88 6.44 -3.71
CA TYR A 248 5.66 6.17 -2.51
C TYR A 248 4.79 5.89 -1.29
N LEU A 249 3.83 6.78 -0.98
CA LEU A 249 2.94 6.59 0.18
C LEU A 249 2.12 5.30 0.05
N SER A 250 1.56 5.05 -1.13
CA SER A 250 0.77 3.83 -1.36
C SER A 250 1.60 2.56 -1.15
N ASN A 251 2.83 2.53 -1.65
CA ASN A 251 3.74 1.41 -1.44
C ASN A 251 4.18 1.30 0.03
N LEU A 252 4.47 2.40 0.70
CA LEU A 252 4.84 2.41 2.12
C LEU A 252 3.75 1.75 3.00
N ILE A 253 2.48 2.02 2.69
CA ILE A 253 1.34 1.39 3.38
C ILE A 253 1.24 -0.10 3.04
N VAL A 254 1.34 -0.48 1.76
CA VAL A 254 1.31 -1.88 1.32
C VAL A 254 2.46 -2.68 1.96
N TYR A 255 3.66 -2.12 2.04
CA TYR A 255 4.78 -2.75 2.73
C TYR A 255 4.58 -2.86 4.24
N SER A 256 3.90 -1.90 4.86
CA SER A 256 3.53 -2.02 6.28
C SER A 256 2.57 -3.20 6.51
N VAL A 257 1.68 -3.48 5.56
CA VAL A 257 0.82 -4.68 5.57
C VAL A 257 1.63 -5.95 5.37
N LEU A 258 2.61 -5.96 4.45
CA LEU A 258 3.50 -7.12 4.26
C LEU A 258 4.27 -7.44 5.55
N SER A 259 4.85 -6.43 6.17
CA SER A 259 5.54 -6.52 7.45
C SER A 259 4.64 -7.10 8.55
N TYR A 260 3.38 -6.66 8.60
CA TYR A 260 2.37 -7.24 9.48
C TYR A 260 2.14 -8.73 9.19
N CYS A 261 2.01 -9.12 7.93
CA CYS A 261 1.84 -10.53 7.55
C CYS A 261 3.01 -11.41 7.97
N GLU A 262 4.24 -10.89 7.93
CA GLU A 262 5.46 -11.65 8.23
C GLU A 262 5.77 -11.74 9.72
N PHE A 263 5.55 -10.66 10.47
CA PHE A 263 6.09 -10.53 11.82
C PHE A 263 5.03 -10.47 12.93
N ALA A 264 3.82 -10.01 12.65
CA ALA A 264 2.76 -9.92 13.65
C ALA A 264 2.03 -11.27 13.82
N ARG A 265 2.18 -11.96 14.93
CA ARG A 265 1.46 -13.20 15.25
C ARG A 265 0.90 -13.18 16.67
N PRO A 266 -0.24 -13.84 16.91
CA PRO A 266 -1.16 -14.52 15.98
C PRO A 266 -2.14 -13.56 15.30
N HIS A 267 -2.40 -13.76 14.00
CA HIS A 267 -3.40 -13.00 13.24
C HIS A 267 -4.82 -13.43 13.67
N LYS A 268 -5.42 -12.69 14.61
CA LYS A 268 -6.76 -13.02 15.14
C LYS A 268 -7.89 -12.48 14.25
N ASN A 269 -7.78 -11.23 13.86
CA ASN A 269 -8.82 -10.52 13.12
C ASN A 269 -8.48 -10.43 11.62
N PRO A 270 -9.48 -10.45 10.74
CA PRO A 270 -9.31 -10.20 9.31
C PRO A 270 -8.92 -8.75 9.00
N LEU A 271 -8.12 -8.59 7.95
CA LEU A 271 -7.83 -7.30 7.33
C LEU A 271 -8.18 -7.34 5.85
N MET A 272 -8.95 -6.38 5.36
CA MET A 272 -9.26 -6.19 3.95
C MET A 272 -8.54 -4.97 3.41
N VAL A 273 -7.72 -5.17 2.37
CA VAL A 273 -6.91 -4.12 1.74
C VAL A 273 -7.42 -3.90 0.32
N TYR A 274 -7.95 -2.73 0.08
CA TYR A 274 -8.48 -2.30 -1.20
C TYR A 274 -7.52 -1.34 -1.87
N VAL A 275 -7.22 -1.57 -3.13
CA VAL A 275 -6.37 -0.69 -3.93
C VAL A 275 -7.09 -0.38 -5.24
N ASP A 276 -7.62 0.84 -5.34
CA ASP A 276 -8.06 1.38 -6.64
C ASP A 276 -6.83 1.86 -7.42
N GLU A 277 -6.85 1.73 -8.74
CA GLU A 277 -5.70 1.99 -9.62
C GLU A 277 -4.44 1.23 -9.16
N PHE A 278 -4.58 -0.09 -9.06
CA PHE A 278 -3.57 -1.01 -8.51
C PHE A 278 -2.16 -0.85 -9.09
N GLN A 279 -2.02 -0.37 -10.33
CA GLN A 279 -0.71 -0.15 -10.97
C GLN A 279 0.20 0.82 -10.20
N ILE A 280 -0.33 1.59 -9.24
CA ILE A 280 0.49 2.48 -8.41
C ILE A 280 1.33 1.77 -7.35
N VAL A 281 0.93 0.54 -6.98
CA VAL A 281 1.62 -0.29 -5.98
C VAL A 281 2.31 -1.51 -6.57
N VAL A 282 2.32 -1.63 -7.90
CA VAL A 282 2.89 -2.78 -8.60
C VAL A 282 4.41 -2.84 -8.43
N SER A 283 4.88 -3.94 -7.83
CA SER A 283 6.29 -4.26 -7.70
C SER A 283 6.49 -5.78 -7.72
N ARG A 284 7.72 -6.25 -7.96
CA ARG A 284 8.02 -7.70 -7.92
C ARG A 284 7.68 -8.34 -6.58
N LEU A 285 7.80 -7.59 -5.50
CA LEU A 285 7.47 -8.07 -4.15
C LEU A 285 5.97 -8.21 -3.91
N PHE A 286 5.14 -7.58 -4.75
CA PHE A 286 3.70 -7.70 -4.62
C PHE A 286 3.20 -9.12 -4.88
N SER A 287 3.86 -9.87 -5.76
CA SER A 287 3.55 -11.28 -6.01
C SER A 287 3.80 -12.15 -4.78
N ASP A 288 4.92 -11.91 -4.07
CA ASP A 288 5.25 -12.60 -2.83
C ASP A 288 4.28 -12.22 -1.70
N LEU A 289 3.86 -10.94 -1.67
CA LEU A 289 2.86 -10.46 -0.72
C LEU A 289 1.53 -11.20 -0.89
N LEU A 290 1.02 -11.36 -2.10
CA LEU A 290 -0.22 -12.09 -2.36
C LEU A 290 -0.14 -13.55 -1.88
N ALA A 291 0.99 -14.22 -2.16
CA ALA A 291 1.17 -15.60 -1.73
C ALA A 291 1.20 -15.77 -0.19
N ARG A 292 1.82 -14.80 0.52
CA ARG A 292 2.01 -14.87 1.98
C ARG A 292 0.81 -14.37 2.78
N SER A 293 0.11 -13.36 2.30
CA SER A 293 -1.00 -12.69 3.00
C SER A 293 -2.22 -13.58 3.20
N ARG A 294 -2.45 -14.57 2.32
CA ARG A 294 -3.51 -15.56 2.44
C ARG A 294 -3.53 -16.26 3.81
N ASN A 295 -2.39 -16.71 4.29
CA ASN A 295 -2.24 -17.39 5.59
C ASN A 295 -2.38 -16.43 6.78
N SER A 296 -2.29 -15.14 6.55
CA SER A 296 -2.35 -14.09 7.57
C SER A 296 -3.74 -13.48 7.75
N LYS A 297 -4.79 -14.06 7.13
CA LYS A 297 -6.16 -13.53 7.09
C LYS A 297 -6.22 -12.09 6.53
N VAL A 298 -5.38 -11.81 5.55
CA VAL A 298 -5.37 -10.54 4.83
C VAL A 298 -5.85 -10.76 3.41
N GLY A 299 -6.96 -10.13 3.03
CA GLY A 299 -7.52 -10.16 1.69
C GLY A 299 -7.18 -8.90 0.92
N PHE A 300 -6.62 -9.03 -0.29
CA PHE A 300 -6.39 -7.92 -1.20
C PHE A 300 -7.48 -7.86 -2.27
N ILE A 301 -8.02 -6.67 -2.48
CA ILE A 301 -8.97 -6.36 -3.53
C ILE A 301 -8.33 -5.31 -4.44
N LEU A 302 -7.96 -5.72 -5.64
CA LEU A 302 -7.11 -4.98 -6.56
C LEU A 302 -7.91 -4.59 -7.79
N ALA A 303 -8.05 -3.29 -8.04
CA ALA A 303 -8.77 -2.79 -9.21
C ALA A 303 -7.87 -1.96 -10.12
N HIS A 304 -7.96 -2.17 -11.43
CA HIS A 304 -7.31 -1.31 -12.43
C HIS A 304 -8.01 -1.36 -13.80
N GLN A 305 -7.44 -0.66 -14.79
CA GLN A 305 -8.15 -0.41 -16.06
C GLN A 305 -7.69 -1.29 -17.21
N ASN A 306 -6.38 -1.51 -17.37
CA ASN A 306 -5.81 -2.27 -18.48
C ASN A 306 -4.48 -2.95 -18.13
N PHE A 307 -4.14 -4.03 -18.83
CA PHE A 307 -2.92 -4.82 -18.60
C PHE A 307 -1.62 -4.11 -18.95
N GLN A 308 -1.64 -3.15 -19.86
CA GLN A 308 -0.43 -2.48 -20.35
C GLN A 308 0.29 -1.70 -19.25
N GLN A 309 -0.40 -1.39 -18.16
CA GLN A 309 0.15 -0.68 -17.01
C GLN A 309 0.88 -1.59 -16.01
N ILE A 310 0.82 -2.93 -16.21
CA ILE A 310 1.38 -3.92 -15.28
C ILE A 310 2.39 -4.81 -16.02
N PRO A 311 3.60 -5.02 -15.48
CA PRO A 311 4.57 -5.96 -16.04
C PRO A 311 3.99 -7.38 -16.17
N ARG A 312 4.33 -8.09 -17.26
CA ARG A 312 3.75 -9.39 -17.59
C ARG A 312 4.03 -10.49 -16.55
N ASP A 313 5.20 -10.46 -15.93
CA ASP A 313 5.59 -11.37 -14.85
C ASP A 313 4.70 -11.19 -13.61
N ILE A 314 4.36 -9.95 -13.28
CA ILE A 314 3.46 -9.63 -12.16
C ILE A 314 2.01 -10.00 -12.47
N LEU A 315 1.53 -9.79 -13.72
CA LEU A 315 0.21 -10.27 -14.13
C LEU A 315 0.10 -11.80 -13.99
N GLY A 316 1.14 -12.55 -14.37
CA GLY A 316 1.20 -13.99 -14.19
C GLY A 316 1.07 -14.39 -12.72
N ALA A 317 1.77 -13.71 -11.83
CA ALA A 317 1.71 -13.94 -10.39
C ALA A 317 0.33 -13.59 -9.80
N ILE A 318 -0.32 -12.51 -10.25
CA ILE A 318 -1.68 -12.16 -9.83
C ILE A 318 -2.65 -13.28 -10.19
N PHE A 319 -2.68 -13.71 -11.46
CA PHE A 319 -3.59 -14.76 -11.89
C PHE A 319 -3.35 -16.11 -11.21
N GLY A 320 -2.12 -16.40 -10.77
CA GLY A 320 -1.78 -17.58 -9.98
C GLY A 320 -2.23 -17.53 -8.52
N ASN A 321 -2.50 -16.34 -7.97
CA ASN A 321 -2.79 -16.15 -6.54
C ASN A 321 -4.21 -15.62 -6.25
N VAL A 322 -4.97 -15.24 -7.29
CA VAL A 322 -6.31 -14.66 -7.12
C VAL A 322 -7.38 -15.72 -7.26
N GLY A 323 -8.23 -15.86 -6.22
CA GLY A 323 -9.36 -16.79 -6.21
C GLY A 323 -10.65 -16.20 -6.78
N THR A 324 -10.80 -14.87 -6.79
CA THR A 324 -11.97 -14.17 -7.34
C THR A 324 -11.55 -13.18 -8.42
N SER A 325 -12.17 -13.27 -9.59
CA SER A 325 -11.96 -12.33 -10.70
C SER A 325 -13.27 -11.66 -11.09
N VAL A 326 -13.24 -10.34 -11.28
CA VAL A 326 -14.38 -9.54 -11.72
C VAL A 326 -14.00 -8.75 -12.96
N CYS A 327 -14.68 -8.98 -14.07
CA CYS A 327 -14.42 -8.31 -15.33
C CYS A 327 -15.64 -7.53 -15.79
N PHE A 328 -15.55 -6.22 -15.71
CA PHE A 328 -16.46 -5.28 -16.37
C PHE A 328 -16.10 -5.15 -17.84
N ARG A 329 -16.83 -4.33 -18.61
CA ARG A 329 -16.45 -4.02 -19.98
C ARG A 329 -14.97 -3.59 -20.05
N CYS A 330 -14.19 -4.28 -20.89
CA CYS A 330 -12.74 -4.13 -20.97
C CYS A 330 -12.24 -3.94 -22.42
N GLY A 331 -10.94 -3.86 -22.61
CA GLY A 331 -10.28 -3.78 -23.91
C GLY A 331 -10.08 -5.16 -24.54
N ASP A 332 -9.44 -5.18 -25.71
CA ASP A 332 -9.22 -6.39 -26.50
C ASP A 332 -8.25 -7.36 -25.81
N GLU A 333 -7.15 -6.85 -25.28
CA GLU A 333 -6.14 -7.65 -24.59
C GLU A 333 -6.72 -8.33 -23.35
N GLU A 334 -7.47 -7.60 -22.53
CA GLU A 334 -8.14 -8.11 -21.35
C GLU A 334 -9.23 -9.12 -21.71
N ALA A 335 -10.07 -8.81 -22.71
CA ALA A 335 -11.13 -9.70 -23.15
C ALA A 335 -10.58 -11.02 -23.68
N SER A 336 -9.51 -10.98 -24.46
CA SER A 336 -8.86 -12.19 -24.99
C SER A 336 -8.33 -13.09 -23.88
N ARG A 337 -7.90 -12.54 -22.75
CA ARG A 337 -7.42 -13.31 -21.61
C ARG A 337 -8.54 -13.79 -20.70
N PHE A 338 -9.56 -12.98 -20.49
CA PHE A 338 -10.65 -13.31 -19.56
C PHE A 338 -11.76 -14.18 -20.18
N ALA A 339 -12.03 -14.05 -21.47
CA ALA A 339 -13.07 -14.84 -22.14
C ALA A 339 -12.91 -16.36 -21.93
N PRO A 340 -11.73 -16.96 -22.09
CA PRO A 340 -11.53 -18.38 -21.77
C PRO A 340 -11.73 -18.70 -20.29
N ILE A 341 -11.38 -17.78 -19.37
CA ILE A 341 -11.52 -17.97 -17.93
C ILE A 341 -12.99 -18.04 -17.55
N PHE A 342 -13.84 -17.20 -18.15
CA PHE A 342 -15.28 -17.18 -17.92
C PHE A 342 -16.06 -18.17 -18.80
N GLY A 343 -15.45 -18.76 -19.81
CA GLY A 343 -16.12 -19.65 -20.76
C GLY A 343 -17.09 -18.90 -21.71
N VAL A 344 -16.76 -17.65 -22.08
CA VAL A 344 -17.58 -16.77 -22.91
C VAL A 344 -16.81 -16.30 -24.15
N LYS A 345 -17.46 -15.60 -25.07
CA LYS A 345 -16.80 -14.97 -26.21
C LYS A 345 -16.18 -13.63 -25.81
N THR A 346 -15.14 -13.19 -26.49
CA THR A 346 -14.56 -11.86 -26.30
C THR A 346 -15.58 -10.74 -26.50
N SER A 347 -16.49 -10.91 -27.48
CA SER A 347 -17.60 -9.99 -27.75
C SER A 347 -18.50 -9.75 -26.53
N ASP A 348 -18.67 -10.74 -25.68
CA ASP A 348 -19.54 -10.65 -24.50
C ASP A 348 -18.94 -9.72 -23.44
N LEU A 349 -17.60 -9.64 -23.37
CA LEU A 349 -16.89 -8.72 -22.48
C LEU A 349 -16.80 -7.29 -23.04
N PHE A 350 -16.73 -7.13 -24.37
CA PHE A 350 -16.73 -5.79 -24.99
C PHE A 350 -18.06 -5.07 -24.87
N ASN A 351 -19.15 -5.80 -24.89
CA ASN A 351 -20.51 -5.27 -24.98
C ASN A 351 -21.22 -5.19 -23.62
N LEU A 352 -20.54 -5.50 -22.52
CA LEU A 352 -21.15 -5.41 -21.19
C LEU A 352 -21.72 -4.00 -20.93
N PRO A 353 -22.96 -3.89 -20.48
CA PRO A 353 -23.52 -2.63 -20.01
C PRO A 353 -22.76 -2.07 -18.81
N LYS A 354 -22.98 -0.80 -18.50
CA LYS A 354 -22.49 -0.20 -17.26
C LYS A 354 -23.06 -0.93 -16.04
N TYR A 355 -22.24 -1.20 -15.04
CA TYR A 355 -22.53 -1.97 -13.83
C TYR A 355 -22.70 -3.48 -14.01
N PHE A 356 -22.57 -4.02 -15.22
CA PHE A 356 -22.53 -5.45 -15.45
C PHE A 356 -21.09 -5.97 -15.45
N ALA A 357 -20.89 -7.12 -14.81
CA ALA A 357 -19.59 -7.76 -14.73
C ALA A 357 -19.70 -9.28 -14.75
N TRP A 358 -18.77 -9.94 -15.43
CA TRP A 358 -18.53 -11.36 -15.23
C TRP A 358 -17.71 -11.57 -13.96
N VAL A 359 -18.16 -12.48 -13.11
CA VAL A 359 -17.50 -12.85 -11.85
C VAL A 359 -17.13 -14.32 -11.89
N ARG A 360 -15.92 -14.62 -11.45
CA ARG A 360 -15.47 -15.98 -11.16
C ARG A 360 -15.08 -16.08 -9.70
N ILE A 361 -15.69 -17.01 -8.96
CA ILE A 361 -15.33 -17.38 -7.61
C ILE A 361 -14.96 -18.86 -7.60
N GLY A 362 -13.67 -19.15 -7.41
CA GLY A 362 -13.15 -20.50 -7.58
C GLY A 362 -13.34 -21.00 -9.01
N ILE A 363 -14.24 -21.97 -9.21
CA ILE A 363 -14.57 -22.54 -10.52
C ILE A 363 -15.88 -22.02 -11.12
N ASN A 364 -16.69 -21.29 -10.36
CA ASN A 364 -18.02 -20.84 -10.77
C ASN A 364 -17.93 -19.49 -11.49
N ASN A 365 -18.57 -19.40 -12.63
CA ASN A 365 -18.65 -18.19 -13.45
C ASN A 365 -20.08 -17.69 -13.53
N THR A 366 -20.29 -16.40 -13.30
CA THR A 366 -21.63 -15.80 -13.24
C THR A 366 -21.60 -14.39 -13.81
N LEU A 367 -22.62 -14.02 -14.57
CA LEU A 367 -22.87 -12.62 -14.97
C LEU A 367 -23.73 -11.95 -13.90
N ILE A 368 -23.29 -10.81 -13.38
CA ILE A 368 -24.01 -10.05 -12.36
C ILE A 368 -24.23 -8.60 -12.78
N GLU A 369 -25.29 -8.01 -12.24
CA GLU A 369 -25.45 -6.57 -12.17
C GLU A 369 -24.98 -6.09 -10.79
N THR A 370 -23.94 -5.25 -10.76
CA THR A 370 -23.38 -4.70 -9.52
C THR A 370 -24.18 -3.50 -9.03
N TYR A 371 -24.03 -3.16 -7.75
CA TYR A 371 -24.73 -2.04 -7.15
C TYR A 371 -24.25 -0.70 -7.70
N PRO A 372 -25.14 0.21 -8.11
CA PRO A 372 -24.78 1.58 -8.45
C PRO A 372 -24.32 2.34 -7.18
N PRO A 373 -23.60 3.47 -7.33
CA PRO A 373 -23.11 4.24 -6.20
C PRO A 373 -24.30 4.77 -5.37
N LYS A 374 -24.23 4.59 -4.05
CA LYS A 374 -25.29 5.06 -3.12
C LYS A 374 -25.26 6.59 -2.95
N ILE A 375 -24.08 7.19 -3.03
CA ILE A 375 -23.86 8.63 -2.92
C ILE A 375 -23.32 9.09 -4.27
N LYS A 376 -24.08 9.93 -5.00
CA LYS A 376 -23.74 10.36 -6.35
C LYS A 376 -22.81 11.57 -6.34
N ASP A 377 -23.08 12.55 -5.50
CA ASP A 377 -22.34 13.81 -5.41
C ASP A 377 -21.78 13.97 -4.00
N VAL A 378 -20.50 14.26 -3.92
CA VAL A 378 -19.82 14.59 -2.67
C VAL A 378 -19.52 16.09 -2.75
N PRO A 379 -20.19 16.94 -1.97
CA PRO A 379 -19.80 18.33 -1.87
C PRO A 379 -18.35 18.41 -1.37
N ASP A 380 -17.65 19.48 -1.77
CA ASP A 380 -16.33 19.77 -1.20
C ASP A 380 -16.46 19.77 0.32
N PHE A 381 -15.77 18.84 0.96
CA PHE A 381 -15.81 18.73 2.39
C PHE A 381 -14.39 18.97 2.93
N GLU A 382 -14.32 19.73 4.03
CA GLU A 382 -13.07 19.90 4.74
C GLU A 382 -12.64 18.56 5.32
N ILE A 383 -11.46 18.10 4.88
CA ILE A 383 -10.82 16.91 5.43
C ILE A 383 -10.54 17.21 6.89
N PRO A 384 -10.98 16.38 7.84
CA PRO A 384 -10.69 16.58 9.25
C PRO A 384 -9.16 16.66 9.44
N THR A 385 -8.67 17.84 9.76
CA THR A 385 -7.28 18.00 10.17
C THR A 385 -7.19 17.47 11.60
N LEU A 386 -6.43 16.42 11.82
CA LEU A 386 -6.14 15.86 13.15
C LEU A 386 -5.51 16.90 14.11
N LYS A 387 -5.22 18.11 13.62
CA LYS A 387 -4.59 19.19 14.39
C LYS A 387 -5.57 20.22 14.98
N SER A 388 -6.88 20.18 14.68
CA SER A 388 -7.81 21.23 15.12
C SER A 388 -8.36 21.06 16.55
N ASP A 389 -8.18 19.88 17.16
CA ASP A 389 -8.76 19.61 18.50
C ASP A 389 -7.72 19.62 19.64
N PHE A 390 -6.48 20.07 19.37
CA PHE A 390 -5.43 20.16 20.40
C PHE A 390 -4.83 21.57 20.46
N ASN A 391 -5.20 22.32 21.48
CA ASN A 391 -4.50 23.55 21.84
C ASN A 391 -3.22 23.22 22.63
N PHE A 392 -2.10 23.69 22.12
CA PHE A 392 -0.80 23.57 22.76
C PHE A 392 -0.69 24.60 23.89
N LEU A 393 -0.86 24.17 25.13
CA LEU A 393 -0.53 24.93 26.32
C LEU A 393 0.59 24.20 27.05
N GLY A 394 1.83 24.61 26.77
CA GLY A 394 3.04 24.27 27.54
C GLY A 394 3.24 22.77 27.81
N ASN A 395 3.95 22.08 26.96
CA ASN A 395 4.44 20.69 27.11
C ASN A 395 3.48 19.59 27.57
N GLN A 396 2.17 19.84 27.66
CA GLN A 396 1.16 18.81 27.90
C GLN A 396 -0.01 18.95 26.93
N TRP A 397 -0.43 17.82 26.35
CA TRP A 397 -1.59 17.74 25.49
C TRP A 397 -2.84 17.56 26.35
N ILE A 398 -3.78 18.49 26.28
CA ILE A 398 -5.08 18.38 26.93
C ILE A 398 -6.14 18.30 25.83
N ALA A 399 -6.95 17.23 25.85
CA ALA A 399 -8.13 17.12 25.00
C ALA A 399 -9.20 18.10 25.52
N ILE A 400 -9.79 18.86 24.62
CA ILE A 400 -10.98 19.69 24.87
C ILE A 400 -12.22 18.89 24.54
#